data_c8d1789b295624e960d52a2d260cf778
#
_entry.id   c8d1789b295624e960d52a2d260cf778
#
_cell.length_a   1.000
_cell.length_b   1.000
_cell.length_c   1.000
_cell.angle_alpha   90.00
_cell.angle_beta   90.00
_cell.angle_gamma   90.00
#
_symmetry.space_group_name_H-M   'P 1'
#
loop_
_entity.id
_entity.type
_entity.pdbx_description
1 polymer ?
#
loop_
_entity_poly.entity_id
_entity_poly.type
_entity_poly.pdbx_seq_one_letter_code
_entity_poly.pdbx_strand_id
1 'polypeptide(L)'
;MQLNVKTILNLKERHSHFVYRDVRLTGVENPRIEVKVDPRRGSKGICSGCGKACPGYDRLPQRRFTHVPLWGIAVIFLYCMRRLACATCGVTVEVVPWSSGKSPITISYAWYLSEWAKLLSMQEVARQFKASWHHVFSAVAMAVAWGRECMDLTGITAIGVDEIHWSTKQGFMTLVYQIDNHCKRLLWCGEKRTEKTIAAFFDWFGDERNANLRFVCSDMWKPYLKLIALRAQNALNILDRFHIAQKLGNAIDDVRTAETKELIRKGKQVVLKNSRWCLLKSPENLTDNQKVTLKDLLQCNLKTIRAYLLKEDFQNFWDYASPAWASKFMDQWCTQVMRSKLEPMKKVAKTIRAHKQLILNWFEAKHVISLGAVEGHNNKAKVVIRKSYGFKTADMLRITLYHKLGKLPVPEIAHEYF
;
A
#
# COMPACT_ATOMS: atom_id res chain seq x y z
N MET A 1 9.06 -9.63 -45.71
CA MET A 1 10.09 -9.06 -44.77
C MET A 1 10.68 -10.25 -43.99
N GLN A 2 11.98 -10.44 -44.03
CA GLN A 2 12.62 -11.54 -43.29
C GLN A 2 12.58 -11.22 -41.80
N LEU A 3 11.95 -12.08 -41.01
CA LEU A 3 11.86 -11.92 -39.56
C LEU A 3 13.19 -12.31 -38.92
N ASN A 4 13.85 -11.35 -38.27
CA ASN A 4 15.06 -11.56 -37.48
C ASN A 4 15.06 -10.65 -36.25
N VAL A 5 15.95 -10.89 -35.31
CA VAL A 5 16.02 -10.12 -34.04
C VAL A 5 16.19 -8.61 -34.30
N LYS A 6 16.97 -8.22 -35.29
CA LYS A 6 17.15 -6.83 -35.67
C LYS A 6 15.85 -6.17 -36.16
N THR A 7 15.04 -6.91 -36.90
CA THR A 7 13.72 -6.45 -37.37
C THR A 7 12.78 -6.24 -36.18
N ILE A 8 12.76 -7.20 -35.24
CA ILE A 8 11.95 -7.09 -34.02
C ILE A 8 12.38 -5.87 -33.18
N LEU A 9 13.68 -5.68 -32.95
CA LEU A 9 14.20 -4.52 -32.21
C LEU A 9 13.87 -3.20 -32.91
N ASN A 10 13.98 -3.11 -34.24
CA ASN A 10 13.61 -1.90 -34.96
C ASN A 10 12.10 -1.61 -34.94
N LEU A 11 11.26 -2.63 -34.75
CA LEU A 11 9.82 -2.48 -34.61
C LEU A 11 9.42 -1.96 -33.22
N LYS A 12 10.04 -2.51 -32.17
CA LYS A 12 9.65 -2.24 -30.77
C LYS A 12 10.53 -1.20 -30.07
N GLU A 13 11.81 -1.14 -30.38
CA GLU A 13 12.81 -0.30 -29.69
C GLU A 13 13.52 0.64 -30.72
N ARG A 14 12.75 1.30 -31.57
CA ARG A 14 13.33 2.17 -32.59
C ARG A 14 13.85 3.47 -31.97
N HIS A 15 15.18 3.65 -32.09
CA HIS A 15 15.85 4.87 -31.65
C HIS A 15 16.31 5.72 -32.88
N SER A 16 15.79 6.92 -33.05
CA SER A 16 16.02 7.75 -34.25
C SER A 16 17.49 8.04 -34.53
N HIS A 17 18.31 8.20 -33.49
CA HIS A 17 19.73 8.56 -33.60
C HIS A 17 20.69 7.37 -33.53
N PHE A 18 20.18 6.14 -33.43
CA PHE A 18 20.98 4.92 -33.30
C PHE A 18 20.55 3.86 -34.29
N VAL A 19 21.44 2.89 -34.53
CA VAL A 19 21.20 1.73 -35.41
C VAL A 19 21.72 0.47 -34.76
N TYR A 20 21.00 -0.62 -34.92
CA TYR A 20 21.42 -1.98 -34.57
C TYR A 20 22.29 -2.52 -35.73
N ARG A 21 23.59 -2.63 -35.52
CA ARG A 21 24.53 -3.06 -36.58
C ARG A 21 24.61 -4.55 -36.70
N ASP A 22 25.01 -5.21 -35.64
CA ASP A 22 25.34 -6.61 -35.63
C ASP A 22 24.60 -7.31 -34.49
N VAL A 23 24.02 -8.45 -34.81
CA VAL A 23 23.28 -9.27 -33.82
C VAL A 23 23.86 -10.68 -33.89
N ARG A 24 24.45 -11.11 -32.78
CA ARG A 24 25.16 -12.42 -32.70
C ARG A 24 24.61 -13.23 -31.54
N LEU A 25 24.47 -14.51 -31.75
CA LEU A 25 24.27 -15.49 -30.67
C LEU A 25 25.66 -15.91 -30.17
N THR A 26 25.91 -15.74 -28.88
CA THR A 26 27.19 -16.08 -28.24
C THR A 26 26.97 -17.01 -27.05
N GLY A 27 27.97 -17.87 -26.76
CA GLY A 27 27.91 -18.84 -25.66
C GLY A 27 27.12 -20.12 -26.02
N VAL A 28 27.75 -21.29 -25.89
CA VAL A 28 27.12 -22.58 -26.17
C VAL A 28 26.26 -23.03 -24.99
N GLU A 29 26.81 -23.03 -23.79
CA GLU A 29 26.09 -23.47 -22.57
C GLU A 29 25.09 -22.41 -22.02
N ASN A 30 25.43 -21.13 -22.14
CA ASN A 30 24.59 -20.03 -21.72
C ASN A 30 24.40 -19.05 -22.89
N PRO A 31 23.49 -19.32 -23.81
CA PRO A 31 23.32 -18.52 -25.01
C PRO A 31 22.88 -17.11 -24.66
N ARG A 32 23.47 -16.11 -25.37
CA ARG A 32 23.16 -14.69 -25.24
C ARG A 32 23.06 -14.07 -26.62
N ILE A 33 22.10 -13.22 -26.81
CA ILE A 33 21.97 -12.39 -28.00
C ILE A 33 22.70 -11.07 -27.74
N GLU A 34 23.83 -10.85 -28.35
CA GLU A 34 24.58 -9.62 -28.30
C GLU A 34 24.20 -8.73 -29.48
N VAL A 35 23.77 -7.51 -29.20
CA VAL A 35 23.31 -6.54 -30.18
C VAL A 35 24.26 -5.34 -30.14
N LYS A 36 25.07 -5.18 -31.17
CA LYS A 36 25.91 -3.97 -31.29
C LYS A 36 25.06 -2.78 -31.73
N VAL A 37 25.09 -1.73 -30.92
CA VAL A 37 24.42 -0.47 -31.18
C VAL A 37 25.45 0.56 -31.60
N ASP A 38 25.20 1.30 -32.67
CA ASP A 38 26.03 2.39 -33.12
C ASP A 38 25.21 3.67 -33.33
N PRO A 39 25.80 4.86 -33.16
CA PRO A 39 25.13 6.10 -33.56
C PRO A 39 24.90 6.09 -35.08
N ARG A 40 23.79 6.64 -35.49
CA ARG A 40 23.51 6.86 -36.92
C ARG A 40 24.54 7.88 -37.46
N ARG A 41 25.00 7.67 -38.69
CA ARG A 41 25.94 8.57 -39.34
C ARG A 41 25.42 10.01 -39.34
N GLY A 42 26.21 10.97 -38.90
CA GLY A 42 25.85 12.38 -38.78
C GLY A 42 25.02 12.73 -37.52
N SER A 43 24.58 11.75 -36.68
CA SER A 43 23.84 12.07 -35.47
C SER A 43 24.74 12.70 -34.40
N LYS A 44 24.34 13.84 -33.85
CA LYS A 44 24.94 14.44 -32.67
C LYS A 44 24.49 13.76 -31.40
N GLY A 45 25.35 13.68 -30.39
CA GLY A 45 24.98 13.17 -29.06
C GLY A 45 24.22 14.23 -28.26
N ILE A 46 23.43 13.81 -27.30
CA ILE A 46 22.67 14.69 -26.39
C ILE A 46 23.46 14.81 -25.09
N CYS A 47 23.84 16.04 -24.70
CA CYS A 47 24.58 16.31 -23.47
C CYS A 47 23.77 15.94 -22.24
N SER A 48 24.36 15.18 -21.31
CA SER A 48 23.70 14.78 -20.06
C SER A 48 23.48 15.94 -19.06
N GLY A 49 24.19 17.06 -19.23
CA GLY A 49 24.06 18.21 -18.34
C GLY A 49 22.96 19.17 -18.75
N CYS A 50 22.88 19.54 -20.05
CA CYS A 50 21.94 20.56 -20.51
C CYS A 50 20.92 20.07 -21.55
N GLY A 51 20.93 18.80 -21.96
CA GLY A 51 20.03 18.24 -22.95
C GLY A 51 20.25 18.71 -24.40
N LYS A 52 21.29 19.52 -24.71
CA LYS A 52 21.57 20.03 -26.05
C LYS A 52 22.36 19.03 -26.89
N ALA A 53 22.12 19.04 -28.20
CA ALA A 53 22.87 18.24 -29.14
C ALA A 53 24.29 18.83 -29.31
N CYS A 54 25.32 18.02 -29.06
CA CYS A 54 26.73 18.46 -29.06
C CYS A 54 27.59 17.56 -29.98
N PRO A 55 28.73 18.08 -30.49
CA PRO A 55 29.68 17.26 -31.22
C PRO A 55 30.36 16.23 -30.30
N GLY A 56 30.81 15.11 -30.90
CA GLY A 56 31.60 14.11 -30.18
C GLY A 56 32.98 14.61 -29.83
N TYR A 57 33.49 14.27 -28.64
CA TYR A 57 34.86 14.49 -28.21
C TYR A 57 35.68 13.20 -28.39
N ASP A 58 35.29 12.13 -27.71
CA ASP A 58 35.89 10.79 -27.85
C ASP A 58 34.85 9.70 -27.44
N ARG A 59 35.31 8.45 -27.25
CA ARG A 59 34.45 7.34 -26.85
C ARG A 59 35.01 6.63 -25.62
N LEU A 60 34.09 6.27 -24.71
CA LEU A 60 34.42 5.43 -23.57
C LEU A 60 34.48 3.94 -23.96
N PRO A 61 35.09 3.10 -23.11
CA PRO A 61 35.03 1.63 -23.28
C PRO A 61 33.60 1.11 -23.47
N GLN A 62 33.49 -0.02 -24.15
CA GLN A 62 32.23 -0.64 -24.45
C GLN A 62 31.47 -1.02 -23.15
N ARG A 63 30.24 -0.55 -23.04
CA ARG A 63 29.30 -0.90 -21.98
C ARG A 63 28.33 -1.96 -22.46
N ARG A 64 27.84 -2.76 -21.50
CA ARG A 64 26.82 -3.80 -21.69
C ARG A 64 25.55 -3.33 -20.99
N PHE A 65 24.40 -3.45 -21.69
CA PHE A 65 23.10 -3.12 -21.14
C PHE A 65 22.19 -4.33 -21.32
N THR A 66 21.76 -4.94 -20.21
CA THR A 66 20.82 -6.07 -20.27
C THR A 66 19.45 -5.54 -20.68
N HIS A 67 18.88 -6.19 -21.68
CA HIS A 67 17.56 -5.90 -22.24
C HIS A 67 16.57 -7.01 -21.92
N VAL A 68 15.30 -6.82 -22.28
CA VAL A 68 14.24 -7.83 -22.12
C VAL A 68 14.66 -9.12 -22.80
N PRO A 69 14.63 -10.28 -22.11
CA PRO A 69 15.04 -11.55 -22.69
C PRO A 69 14.08 -11.98 -23.81
N LEU A 70 14.62 -12.62 -24.84
CA LEU A 70 13.84 -13.18 -25.93
C LEU A 70 13.80 -14.71 -25.77
N TRP A 71 12.62 -15.29 -25.54
CA TRP A 71 12.43 -16.74 -25.30
C TRP A 71 13.35 -17.31 -24.21
N GLY A 72 13.58 -16.53 -23.15
CA GLY A 72 14.48 -16.95 -22.07
C GLY A 72 15.98 -16.73 -22.36
N ILE A 73 16.35 -16.31 -23.58
CA ILE A 73 17.72 -15.96 -23.95
C ILE A 73 17.98 -14.49 -23.58
N ALA A 74 19.04 -14.25 -22.81
CA ALA A 74 19.43 -12.89 -22.42
C ALA A 74 19.81 -12.05 -23.65
N VAL A 75 19.25 -10.84 -23.76
CA VAL A 75 19.58 -9.87 -24.81
C VAL A 75 20.46 -8.77 -24.18
N ILE A 76 21.57 -8.47 -24.83
CA ILE A 76 22.56 -7.49 -24.31
C ILE A 76 22.91 -6.49 -25.41
N PHE A 77 22.64 -5.21 -25.15
CA PHE A 77 23.10 -4.13 -26.01
C PHE A 77 24.56 -3.81 -25.69
N LEU A 78 25.38 -3.72 -26.70
CA LEU A 78 26.79 -3.37 -26.64
C LEU A 78 26.97 -1.98 -27.26
N TYR A 79 27.42 -1.00 -26.46
CA TYR A 79 27.57 0.36 -26.93
C TYR A 79 28.79 1.05 -26.31
N CYS A 80 29.55 1.78 -27.14
CA CYS A 80 30.64 2.67 -26.70
C CYS A 80 30.12 4.09 -26.55
N MET A 81 29.83 4.49 -25.31
CA MET A 81 29.31 5.83 -24.99
C MET A 81 30.20 6.93 -25.51
N ARG A 82 29.63 7.95 -26.15
CA ARG A 82 30.38 9.15 -26.57
C ARG A 82 30.56 10.10 -25.39
N ARG A 83 31.77 10.69 -25.27
CA ARG A 83 31.91 11.95 -24.59
C ARG A 83 31.69 13.07 -25.59
N LEU A 84 31.09 14.15 -25.15
CA LEU A 84 30.65 15.26 -25.99
C LEU A 84 31.34 16.54 -25.55
N ALA A 85 31.79 17.38 -26.52
CA ALA A 85 32.27 18.71 -26.26
C ALA A 85 31.09 19.69 -26.20
N CYS A 86 30.54 19.90 -25.01
CA CYS A 86 29.43 20.83 -24.79
C CYS A 86 29.97 22.23 -24.47
N ALA A 87 29.54 23.23 -25.21
CA ALA A 87 29.94 24.61 -24.97
C ALA A 87 29.51 25.16 -23.59
N THR A 88 28.45 24.65 -23.02
CA THR A 88 27.91 25.08 -21.70
C THR A 88 28.45 24.23 -20.55
N CYS A 89 28.56 22.91 -20.72
CA CYS A 89 28.83 21.96 -19.63
C CYS A 89 30.26 21.39 -19.66
N GLY A 90 31.06 21.73 -20.66
CA GLY A 90 32.38 21.13 -20.88
C GLY A 90 32.27 19.71 -21.46
N VAL A 91 33.24 18.85 -21.15
CA VAL A 91 33.26 17.48 -21.65
C VAL A 91 32.33 16.62 -20.78
N THR A 92 31.21 16.14 -21.36
CA THR A 92 30.20 15.33 -20.69
C THR A 92 29.94 14.02 -21.44
N VAL A 93 29.36 13.04 -20.76
CA VAL A 93 28.86 11.78 -21.38
C VAL A 93 27.50 12.04 -22.01
N GLU A 94 27.22 11.43 -23.15
CA GLU A 94 25.90 11.51 -23.80
C GLU A 94 24.80 10.79 -23.02
N VAL A 95 23.58 11.26 -23.22
CA VAL A 95 22.37 10.51 -22.82
C VAL A 95 22.03 9.49 -23.90
N VAL A 96 21.77 8.25 -23.51
CA VAL A 96 21.26 7.21 -24.40
C VAL A 96 19.78 6.94 -24.10
N PRO A 97 18.92 6.71 -25.12
CA PRO A 97 17.47 6.60 -24.91
C PRO A 97 17.03 5.31 -24.21
N TRP A 98 17.85 4.28 -24.23
CA TRP A 98 17.52 2.98 -23.63
C TRP A 98 17.98 2.80 -22.19
N SER A 99 18.70 3.72 -21.59
CA SER A 99 19.20 3.58 -20.21
C SER A 99 19.34 4.93 -19.51
N SER A 100 19.13 4.96 -18.21
CA SER A 100 19.30 6.16 -17.38
C SER A 100 20.59 6.07 -16.57
N GLY A 101 21.41 7.11 -16.65
CA GLY A 101 22.65 7.26 -15.88
C GLY A 101 23.61 6.10 -16.02
N LYS A 102 24.02 5.52 -14.88
CA LYS A 102 24.96 4.39 -14.83
C LYS A 102 24.26 3.03 -14.87
N SER A 103 22.95 2.97 -15.08
CA SER A 103 22.20 1.70 -15.07
C SER A 103 22.76 0.71 -16.11
N PRO A 104 23.03 -0.55 -15.73
CA PRO A 104 23.47 -1.60 -16.66
C PRO A 104 22.30 -2.34 -17.31
N ILE A 105 21.06 -1.92 -17.05
CA ILE A 105 19.86 -2.49 -17.66
C ILE A 105 19.15 -1.41 -18.49
N THR A 106 18.39 -1.85 -19.50
CA THR A 106 17.59 -0.94 -20.30
C THR A 106 16.32 -0.51 -19.54
N ILE A 107 15.75 0.64 -19.93
CA ILE A 107 14.49 1.14 -19.38
C ILE A 107 13.36 0.14 -19.63
N SER A 108 13.29 -0.45 -20.81
CA SER A 108 12.31 -1.50 -21.16
C SER A 108 12.44 -2.72 -20.24
N TYR A 109 13.67 -3.15 -19.96
CA TYR A 109 13.89 -4.25 -19.02
C TYR A 109 13.56 -3.88 -17.58
N ALA A 110 13.81 -2.63 -17.17
CA ALA A 110 13.40 -2.16 -15.87
C ALA A 110 11.85 -2.19 -15.72
N TRP A 111 11.10 -1.73 -16.71
CA TRP A 111 9.64 -1.86 -16.72
C TRP A 111 9.18 -3.32 -16.66
N TYR A 112 9.79 -4.17 -17.48
CA TYR A 112 9.50 -5.62 -17.48
C TYR A 112 9.71 -6.23 -16.08
N LEU A 113 10.82 -5.96 -15.41
CA LEU A 113 11.09 -6.46 -14.06
C LEU A 113 10.10 -5.88 -13.04
N SER A 114 9.74 -4.59 -13.16
CA SER A 114 8.79 -3.97 -12.25
C SER A 114 7.39 -4.58 -12.36
N GLU A 115 6.91 -4.88 -13.57
CA GLU A 115 5.61 -5.51 -13.76
C GLU A 115 5.57 -6.92 -13.13
N TRP A 116 6.59 -7.75 -13.37
CA TRP A 116 6.70 -9.04 -12.68
C TRP A 116 6.76 -8.91 -11.15
N ALA A 117 7.37 -7.85 -10.65
CA ALA A 117 7.39 -7.56 -9.22
C ALA A 117 6.03 -7.16 -8.64
N LYS A 118 5.00 -6.87 -9.44
CA LYS A 118 3.60 -6.76 -8.97
C LYS A 118 3.02 -8.12 -8.55
N LEU A 119 3.43 -9.19 -9.21
CA LEU A 119 2.94 -10.56 -9.00
C LEU A 119 3.79 -11.33 -7.99
N LEU A 120 5.11 -11.32 -8.19
CA LEU A 120 6.10 -12.06 -7.40
C LEU A 120 6.77 -11.16 -6.35
N SER A 121 7.53 -11.75 -5.44
CA SER A 121 8.48 -11.00 -4.60
C SER A 121 9.68 -10.55 -5.42
N MET A 122 10.35 -9.47 -5.02
CA MET A 122 11.54 -8.97 -5.73
C MET A 122 12.68 -10.02 -5.78
N GLN A 123 12.77 -10.89 -4.77
CA GLN A 123 13.72 -11.98 -4.72
C GLN A 123 13.40 -13.09 -5.74
N GLU A 124 12.12 -13.41 -5.90
CA GLU A 124 11.67 -14.36 -6.91
C GLU A 124 11.91 -13.84 -8.32
N VAL A 125 11.59 -12.56 -8.57
CA VAL A 125 11.88 -11.89 -9.86
C VAL A 125 13.37 -11.90 -10.14
N ALA A 126 14.22 -11.56 -9.17
CA ALA A 126 15.66 -11.57 -9.32
C ALA A 126 16.17 -12.97 -9.71
N ARG A 127 15.67 -14.01 -9.06
CA ARG A 127 16.03 -15.41 -9.35
C ARG A 127 15.53 -15.86 -10.73
N GLN A 128 14.26 -15.57 -11.04
CA GLN A 128 13.62 -16.00 -12.29
C GLN A 128 14.32 -15.40 -13.53
N PHE A 129 14.68 -14.13 -13.46
CA PHE A 129 15.27 -13.39 -14.58
C PHE A 129 16.79 -13.25 -14.49
N LYS A 130 17.45 -13.98 -13.56
CA LYS A 130 18.90 -13.92 -13.33
C LYS A 130 19.43 -12.49 -13.19
N ALA A 131 18.60 -11.60 -12.58
CA ALA A 131 18.93 -10.23 -12.27
C ALA A 131 19.41 -10.10 -10.80
N SER A 132 20.12 -9.03 -10.45
CA SER A 132 20.38 -8.75 -9.05
C SER A 132 19.11 -8.21 -8.38
N TRP A 133 18.95 -8.51 -7.09
CA TRP A 133 17.86 -7.90 -6.30
C TRP A 133 17.87 -6.36 -6.39
N HIS A 134 19.05 -5.78 -6.45
CA HIS A 134 19.25 -4.33 -6.56
C HIS A 134 18.69 -3.77 -7.88
N HIS A 135 18.86 -4.48 -8.99
CA HIS A 135 18.27 -4.09 -10.28
C HIS A 135 16.74 -4.15 -10.24
N VAL A 136 16.17 -5.19 -9.63
CA VAL A 136 14.71 -5.31 -9.47
C VAL A 136 14.18 -4.19 -8.59
N PHE A 137 14.82 -3.92 -7.45
CA PHE A 137 14.39 -2.83 -6.57
C PHE A 137 14.50 -1.45 -7.25
N SER A 138 15.59 -1.18 -7.97
CA SER A 138 15.76 0.07 -8.71
C SER A 138 14.72 0.22 -9.83
N ALA A 139 14.36 -0.88 -10.49
CA ALA A 139 13.30 -0.91 -11.48
C ALA A 139 11.94 -0.57 -10.87
N VAL A 140 11.61 -1.18 -9.73
CA VAL A 140 10.39 -0.87 -8.97
C VAL A 140 10.38 0.58 -8.48
N ALA A 141 11.51 1.08 -7.98
CA ALA A 141 11.62 2.47 -7.54
C ALA A 141 11.41 3.46 -8.69
N MET A 142 11.99 3.18 -9.87
CA MET A 142 11.77 3.95 -11.09
C MET A 142 10.28 3.96 -11.48
N ALA A 143 9.64 2.80 -11.52
CA ALA A 143 8.23 2.67 -11.87
C ALA A 143 7.32 3.41 -10.89
N VAL A 144 7.60 3.35 -9.59
CA VAL A 144 6.87 4.08 -8.56
C VAL A 144 7.07 5.59 -8.69
N ALA A 145 8.29 6.06 -8.93
CA ALA A 145 8.57 7.48 -9.12
C ALA A 145 7.76 8.03 -10.29
N TRP A 146 7.87 7.41 -11.45
CA TRP A 146 7.13 7.80 -12.65
C TRP A 146 5.61 7.73 -12.43
N GLY A 147 5.12 6.62 -11.89
CA GLY A 147 3.69 6.43 -11.68
C GLY A 147 3.09 7.39 -10.66
N ARG A 148 3.86 7.87 -9.68
CA ARG A 148 3.43 8.91 -8.74
C ARG A 148 3.37 10.29 -9.37
N GLU A 149 4.28 10.61 -10.26
CA GLU A 149 4.25 11.88 -11.03
C GLU A 149 3.06 11.93 -11.98
N CYS A 150 2.71 10.79 -12.58
CA CYS A 150 1.57 10.66 -13.50
C CYS A 150 0.24 10.28 -12.83
N MET A 151 0.21 10.22 -11.49
CA MET A 151 -1.00 9.82 -10.76
C MET A 151 -2.10 10.85 -10.91
N ASP A 152 -3.23 10.44 -11.48
CA ASP A 152 -4.43 11.28 -11.51
C ASP A 152 -5.05 11.37 -10.11
N LEU A 153 -5.17 12.59 -9.60
CA LEU A 153 -5.78 12.94 -8.32
C LEU A 153 -7.13 13.64 -8.47
N THR A 154 -7.67 13.71 -9.69
CA THR A 154 -8.96 14.35 -9.95
C THR A 154 -10.11 13.48 -9.45
N GLY A 155 -11.22 14.12 -9.05
CA GLY A 155 -12.45 13.43 -8.67
C GLY A 155 -12.36 12.56 -7.40
N ILE A 156 -11.31 12.70 -6.58
CA ILE A 156 -11.22 12.02 -5.29
C ILE A 156 -12.14 12.72 -4.30
N THR A 157 -13.15 12.00 -3.81
CA THR A 157 -14.14 12.54 -2.85
C THR A 157 -14.12 11.82 -1.51
N ALA A 158 -13.49 10.65 -1.43
CA ALA A 158 -13.48 9.84 -0.21
C ALA A 158 -12.10 9.25 0.06
N ILE A 159 -11.60 9.49 1.26
CA ILE A 159 -10.33 8.95 1.74
C ILE A 159 -10.50 8.21 3.07
N GLY A 160 -9.62 7.24 3.28
CA GLY A 160 -9.49 6.56 4.57
C GLY A 160 -8.06 6.67 5.09
N VAL A 161 -7.93 6.94 6.38
CA VAL A 161 -6.63 7.10 7.07
C VAL A 161 -6.52 6.02 8.14
N ASP A 162 -5.43 5.29 8.13
CA ASP A 162 -5.12 4.30 9.16
C ASP A 162 -3.60 4.05 9.23
N GLU A 163 -3.14 3.24 10.16
CA GLU A 163 -1.74 2.90 10.34
C GLU A 163 -1.49 1.41 10.29
N ILE A 164 -0.29 1.09 9.87
CA ILE A 164 0.28 -0.24 10.04
C ILE A 164 1.51 -0.19 10.93
N HIS A 165 1.59 -1.11 11.86
CA HIS A 165 2.84 -1.39 12.58
C HIS A 165 3.66 -2.34 11.71
N TRP A 166 4.86 -1.91 11.28
CA TRP A 166 5.66 -2.68 10.33
C TRP A 166 6.99 -3.19 10.89
N SER A 167 7.45 -2.61 11.99
CA SER A 167 8.68 -3.02 12.64
C SER A 167 8.65 -2.63 14.13
N THR A 168 9.09 -3.52 15.02
CA THR A 168 9.23 -3.24 16.46
C THR A 168 10.21 -2.10 16.74
N LYS A 169 11.23 -1.92 15.89
CA LYS A 169 12.25 -0.87 16.05
C LYS A 169 11.82 0.46 15.39
N GLN A 170 11.12 0.40 14.27
CA GLN A 170 10.83 1.59 13.44
C GLN A 170 9.38 2.08 13.56
N GLY A 171 8.49 1.29 14.17
CA GLY A 171 7.16 1.72 14.58
C GLY A 171 6.10 1.67 13.48
N PHE A 172 5.34 2.76 13.37
CA PHE A 172 4.16 2.86 12.51
C PHE A 172 4.44 3.54 11.18
N MET A 173 3.66 3.19 10.17
CA MET A 173 3.50 3.93 8.93
C MET A 173 2.03 4.33 8.79
N THR A 174 1.78 5.62 8.60
CA THR A 174 0.46 6.17 8.30
C THR A 174 0.18 5.98 6.82
N LEU A 175 -1.00 5.45 6.51
CA LEU A 175 -1.45 5.15 5.15
C LEU A 175 -2.74 5.92 4.86
N VAL A 176 -2.80 6.56 3.71
CA VAL A 176 -4.01 7.22 3.22
C VAL A 176 -4.45 6.56 1.94
N TYR A 177 -5.68 6.09 1.91
CA TYR A 177 -6.27 5.37 0.79
C TYR A 177 -7.38 6.21 0.14
N GLN A 178 -7.49 6.15 -1.16
CA GLN A 178 -8.72 6.47 -1.85
C GLN A 178 -9.72 5.33 -1.61
N ILE A 179 -10.96 5.67 -1.22
CA ILE A 179 -12.00 4.68 -0.91
C ILE A 179 -13.31 4.93 -1.66
N ASP A 180 -13.26 5.74 -2.72
CA ASP A 180 -14.38 5.89 -3.64
C ASP A 180 -14.78 4.53 -4.24
N ASN A 181 -16.07 4.32 -4.53
CA ASN A 181 -16.56 3.03 -5.03
C ASN A 181 -15.88 2.59 -6.34
N HIS A 182 -15.60 3.54 -7.23
CA HIS A 182 -14.99 3.28 -8.53
C HIS A 182 -13.47 3.04 -8.44
N CYS A 183 -12.78 3.58 -7.41
CA CYS A 183 -11.34 3.44 -7.27
C CYS A 183 -10.93 3.27 -5.80
N LYS A 184 -10.19 2.20 -5.53
CA LYS A 184 -9.63 1.89 -4.21
C LYS A 184 -8.14 1.65 -4.37
N ARG A 185 -7.32 2.55 -3.79
CA ARG A 185 -5.86 2.51 -3.93
C ARG A 185 -5.15 3.25 -2.79
N LEU A 186 -3.87 2.95 -2.59
CA LEU A 186 -3.01 3.76 -1.73
C LEU A 186 -2.70 5.08 -2.43
N LEU A 187 -3.04 6.19 -1.80
CA LEU A 187 -2.73 7.54 -2.27
C LEU A 187 -1.42 8.05 -1.71
N TRP A 188 -1.23 7.85 -0.40
CA TRP A 188 -0.09 8.41 0.30
C TRP A 188 0.32 7.55 1.49
N CYS A 189 1.61 7.59 1.83
CA CYS A 189 2.11 7.00 3.06
C CYS A 189 3.26 7.83 3.64
N GLY A 190 3.27 7.94 4.98
CA GLY A 190 4.28 8.65 5.74
C GLY A 190 4.73 7.87 6.96
N GLU A 191 5.97 8.14 7.37
CA GLU A 191 6.55 7.50 8.55
C GLU A 191 5.94 8.03 9.85
N LYS A 192 5.77 7.14 10.83
CA LYS A 192 5.26 7.41 12.17
C LYS A 192 3.76 7.74 12.19
N ARG A 193 3.19 7.66 13.39
CA ARG A 193 1.84 8.09 13.72
C ARG A 193 1.92 9.41 14.48
N THR A 194 1.98 10.52 13.77
CA THR A 194 2.06 11.86 14.38
C THR A 194 1.13 12.86 13.69
N GLU A 195 0.77 13.93 14.42
CA GLU A 195 0.00 15.04 13.84
C GLU A 195 0.72 15.64 12.62
N LYS A 196 2.06 15.77 12.70
CA LYS A 196 2.90 16.26 11.60
C LYS A 196 2.82 15.35 10.36
N THR A 197 2.75 14.04 10.56
CA THR A 197 2.68 13.09 9.45
C THR A 197 1.39 13.25 8.64
N ILE A 198 0.24 13.34 9.33
CA ILE A 198 -1.04 13.53 8.61
C ILE A 198 -1.19 14.94 8.06
N ALA A 199 -0.62 15.97 8.71
CA ALA A 199 -0.58 17.31 8.17
C ALA A 199 0.18 17.34 6.82
N ALA A 200 1.31 16.65 6.73
CA ALA A 200 2.08 16.52 5.48
C ALA A 200 1.29 15.85 4.34
N PHE A 201 0.35 14.95 4.66
CA PHE A 201 -0.57 14.43 3.66
C PHE A 201 -1.48 15.54 3.12
N PHE A 202 -2.16 16.30 3.98
CA PHE A 202 -3.07 17.36 3.55
C PHE A 202 -2.34 18.47 2.78
N ASP A 203 -1.10 18.81 3.17
CA ASP A 203 -0.26 19.77 2.45
C ASP A 203 0.10 19.23 1.05
N TRP A 204 0.47 17.95 0.93
CA TRP A 204 0.73 17.31 -0.36
C TRP A 204 -0.52 17.20 -1.23
N PHE A 205 -1.68 16.89 -0.63
CA PHE A 205 -2.93 16.71 -1.36
C PHE A 205 -3.45 18.05 -1.91
N GLY A 206 -3.20 19.15 -1.22
CA GLY A 206 -3.50 20.53 -1.62
C GLY A 206 -4.90 20.97 -1.23
N ASP A 207 -5.03 22.29 -0.96
CA ASP A 207 -6.24 22.86 -0.37
C ASP A 207 -7.49 22.69 -1.22
N GLU A 208 -7.38 22.81 -2.55
CA GLU A 208 -8.51 22.62 -3.46
C GLU A 208 -9.08 21.19 -3.36
N ARG A 209 -8.20 20.17 -3.38
CA ARG A 209 -8.63 18.77 -3.26
C ARG A 209 -9.12 18.45 -1.85
N ASN A 210 -8.51 19.04 -0.82
CA ASN A 210 -8.98 18.92 0.55
C ASN A 210 -10.42 19.45 0.69
N ALA A 211 -10.74 20.58 0.07
CA ALA A 211 -12.08 21.18 0.08
C ALA A 211 -13.12 20.32 -0.70
N ASN A 212 -12.68 19.54 -1.69
CA ASN A 212 -13.54 18.66 -2.47
C ASN A 212 -13.81 17.29 -1.81
N LEU A 213 -13.16 16.98 -0.69
CA LEU A 213 -13.44 15.77 0.07
C LEU A 213 -14.85 15.82 0.66
N ARG A 214 -15.62 14.76 0.44
CA ARG A 214 -16.96 14.57 1.00
C ARG A 214 -16.95 13.60 2.19
N PHE A 215 -16.02 12.66 2.20
CA PHE A 215 -15.92 11.63 3.24
C PHE A 215 -14.47 11.42 3.65
N VAL A 216 -14.22 11.38 4.95
CA VAL A 216 -12.94 10.96 5.53
C VAL A 216 -13.20 9.89 6.58
N CYS A 217 -12.73 8.67 6.34
CA CYS A 217 -12.79 7.57 7.30
C CYS A 217 -11.49 7.53 8.13
N SER A 218 -11.59 7.55 9.46
CA SER A 218 -10.43 7.51 10.35
C SER A 218 -10.71 6.76 11.64
N ASP A 219 -9.66 6.50 12.44
CA ASP A 219 -9.83 6.08 13.82
C ASP A 219 -10.23 7.25 14.75
N MET A 220 -10.39 6.94 16.04
CA MET A 220 -10.77 7.93 17.06
C MET A 220 -9.58 8.72 17.63
N TRP A 221 -8.43 8.73 16.96
CA TRP A 221 -7.25 9.42 17.46
C TRP A 221 -7.42 10.94 17.34
N LYS A 222 -7.36 11.63 18.48
CA LYS A 222 -7.65 13.07 18.55
C LYS A 222 -6.93 13.94 17.52
N PRO A 223 -5.63 13.74 17.23
CA PRO A 223 -4.95 14.53 16.20
C PRO A 223 -5.55 14.35 14.80
N TYR A 224 -6.02 13.16 14.43
CA TYR A 224 -6.72 12.98 13.15
C TYR A 224 -8.02 13.77 13.11
N LEU A 225 -8.85 13.63 14.14
CA LEU A 225 -10.13 14.33 14.21
C LEU A 225 -9.95 15.85 14.11
N LYS A 226 -8.94 16.39 14.80
CA LYS A 226 -8.59 17.81 14.77
C LYS A 226 -8.18 18.28 13.37
N LEU A 227 -7.25 17.55 12.74
CA LEU A 227 -6.73 17.92 11.41
C LEU A 227 -7.77 17.74 10.30
N ILE A 228 -8.58 16.69 10.36
CA ILE A 228 -9.69 16.50 9.42
C ILE A 228 -10.67 17.67 9.51
N ALA A 229 -11.07 18.07 10.73
CA ALA A 229 -11.97 19.20 10.93
C ALA A 229 -11.36 20.55 10.44
N LEU A 230 -10.03 20.69 10.49
CA LEU A 230 -9.34 21.90 10.04
C LEU A 230 -9.11 21.93 8.51
N ARG A 231 -8.71 20.79 7.92
CA ARG A 231 -8.21 20.72 6.54
C ARG A 231 -9.24 20.22 5.53
N ALA A 232 -10.24 19.45 5.98
CA ALA A 232 -11.30 18.88 5.16
C ALA A 232 -12.68 19.29 5.73
N GLN A 233 -12.93 20.58 5.83
CA GLN A 233 -14.10 21.15 6.52
C GLN A 233 -15.43 20.72 5.91
N ASN A 234 -15.45 20.46 4.60
CA ASN A 234 -16.64 20.00 3.88
C ASN A 234 -16.87 18.50 3.98
N ALA A 235 -15.89 17.76 4.52
CA ALA A 235 -15.95 16.31 4.59
C ALA A 235 -16.70 15.82 5.84
N LEU A 236 -17.56 14.85 5.62
CA LEU A 236 -18.14 14.08 6.72
C LEU A 236 -17.07 13.14 7.28
N ASN A 237 -16.65 13.37 8.53
CA ASN A 237 -15.71 12.47 9.20
C ASN A 237 -16.48 11.26 9.76
N ILE A 238 -16.05 10.06 9.39
CA ILE A 238 -16.67 8.80 9.74
C ILE A 238 -15.68 7.99 10.56
N LEU A 239 -16.10 7.47 11.70
CA LEU A 239 -15.27 6.58 12.49
C LEU A 239 -15.35 5.15 11.94
N ASP A 240 -14.18 4.52 11.84
CA ASP A 240 -14.09 3.13 11.38
C ASP A 240 -14.78 2.20 12.39
N ARG A 241 -15.80 1.47 11.90
CA ARG A 241 -16.55 0.45 12.64
C ARG A 241 -15.63 -0.59 13.28
N PHE A 242 -14.55 -0.96 12.60
CA PHE A 242 -13.59 -1.94 13.10
C PHE A 242 -12.96 -1.52 14.44
N HIS A 243 -12.57 -0.26 14.57
CA HIS A 243 -11.99 0.25 15.81
C HIS A 243 -12.98 0.29 16.97
N ILE A 244 -14.27 0.47 16.70
CA ILE A 244 -15.33 0.36 17.72
C ILE A 244 -15.46 -1.09 18.18
N ALA A 245 -15.54 -2.03 17.24
CA ALA A 245 -15.61 -3.45 17.54
C ALA A 245 -14.38 -3.94 18.32
N GLN A 246 -13.18 -3.46 17.96
CA GLN A 246 -11.95 -3.76 18.67
C GLN A 246 -11.95 -3.25 20.11
N LYS A 247 -12.46 -2.04 20.36
CA LYS A 247 -12.59 -1.51 21.73
C LYS A 247 -13.54 -2.35 22.59
N LEU A 248 -14.65 -2.79 22.02
CA LEU A 248 -15.58 -3.69 22.68
C LEU A 248 -14.93 -5.05 22.99
N GLY A 249 -14.23 -5.63 22.01
CA GLY A 249 -13.47 -6.87 22.18
C GLY A 249 -12.44 -6.77 23.29
N ASN A 250 -11.65 -5.70 23.31
CA ASN A 250 -10.66 -5.49 24.37
C ASN A 250 -11.30 -5.35 25.76
N ALA A 251 -12.42 -4.64 25.85
CA ALA A 251 -13.14 -4.51 27.12
C ALA A 251 -13.67 -5.85 27.64
N ILE A 252 -14.14 -6.75 26.76
CA ILE A 252 -14.55 -8.11 27.15
C ILE A 252 -13.35 -8.91 27.65
N ASP A 253 -12.20 -8.82 26.97
CA ASP A 253 -10.99 -9.55 27.38
C ASP A 253 -10.44 -9.04 28.70
N ASP A 254 -10.54 -7.76 28.98
CA ASP A 254 -10.23 -7.16 30.29
C ASP A 254 -11.13 -7.71 31.40
N VAL A 255 -12.47 -7.73 31.16
CA VAL A 255 -13.44 -8.30 32.11
C VAL A 255 -13.14 -9.79 32.35
N ARG A 256 -12.91 -10.58 31.28
CA ARG A 256 -12.60 -12.01 31.34
C ARG A 256 -11.32 -12.25 32.17
N THR A 257 -10.28 -11.48 31.91
CA THR A 257 -9.01 -11.62 32.62
C THR A 257 -9.14 -11.30 34.12
N ALA A 258 -9.87 -10.23 34.43
CA ALA A 258 -10.13 -9.84 35.83
C ALA A 258 -10.99 -10.91 36.56
N GLU A 259 -12.03 -11.41 35.91
CA GLU A 259 -12.91 -12.44 36.49
C GLU A 259 -12.20 -13.79 36.67
N THR A 260 -11.35 -14.17 35.72
CA THR A 260 -10.51 -15.38 35.83
C THR A 260 -9.59 -15.29 37.07
N LYS A 261 -8.92 -14.15 37.28
CA LYS A 261 -8.10 -13.94 38.47
C LYS A 261 -8.92 -13.99 39.77
N GLU A 262 -10.13 -13.44 39.77
CA GLU A 262 -11.05 -13.49 40.91
C GLU A 262 -11.50 -14.92 41.23
N LEU A 263 -11.82 -15.73 40.22
CA LEU A 263 -12.22 -17.13 40.39
C LEU A 263 -11.06 -17.96 41.00
N ILE A 264 -9.83 -17.79 40.50
CA ILE A 264 -8.64 -18.46 41.02
C ILE A 264 -8.43 -18.08 42.51
N ARG A 265 -8.49 -16.79 42.82
CA ARG A 265 -8.32 -16.31 44.21
C ARG A 265 -9.37 -16.90 45.16
N LYS A 266 -10.57 -17.15 44.67
CA LYS A 266 -11.67 -17.73 45.45
C LYS A 266 -11.69 -19.27 45.47
N GLY A 267 -10.68 -19.92 44.86
CA GLY A 267 -10.63 -21.40 44.78
C GLY A 267 -11.73 -22.01 43.92
N LYS A 268 -12.39 -21.23 43.04
CA LYS A 268 -13.44 -21.70 42.17
C LYS A 268 -12.88 -22.27 40.86
N GLN A 269 -13.66 -23.19 40.25
CA GLN A 269 -13.29 -23.73 38.93
C GLN A 269 -13.17 -22.60 37.88
N VAL A 270 -12.08 -22.65 37.10
CA VAL A 270 -11.78 -21.64 36.08
C VAL A 270 -12.47 -22.02 34.76
N VAL A 271 -13.75 -21.79 34.67
CA VAL A 271 -14.56 -22.08 33.47
C VAL A 271 -14.22 -21.20 32.26
N LEU A 272 -13.52 -20.04 32.50
CA LEU A 272 -13.11 -19.11 31.44
C LEU A 272 -11.77 -19.46 30.77
N LYS A 273 -11.13 -20.60 31.15
CA LYS A 273 -9.90 -21.06 30.51
C LYS A 273 -10.18 -21.33 29.03
N ASN A 274 -9.29 -20.84 28.14
CA ASN A 274 -9.38 -20.98 26.68
C ASN A 274 -10.63 -20.38 26.02
N SER A 275 -11.44 -19.58 26.73
CA SER A 275 -12.69 -19.00 26.21
C SER A 275 -12.50 -17.71 25.36
N ARG A 276 -11.29 -17.16 25.31
CA ARG A 276 -11.03 -15.86 24.67
C ARG A 276 -11.62 -15.77 23.26
N TRP A 277 -11.30 -16.73 22.42
CA TRP A 277 -11.72 -16.69 21.01
C TRP A 277 -13.21 -17.02 20.79
N CYS A 278 -13.83 -17.72 21.72
CA CYS A 278 -15.28 -17.94 21.70
C CYS A 278 -16.05 -16.62 21.90
N LEU A 279 -15.49 -15.68 22.65
CA LEU A 279 -16.11 -14.41 23.02
C LEU A 279 -15.74 -13.25 22.10
N LEU A 280 -14.60 -13.33 21.42
CA LEU A 280 -14.09 -12.23 20.57
C LEU A 280 -14.46 -12.38 19.09
N LYS A 281 -14.53 -13.59 18.57
CA LYS A 281 -14.95 -13.85 17.19
C LYS A 281 -16.46 -13.58 17.01
N SER A 282 -16.85 -13.27 15.77
CA SER A 282 -18.25 -13.30 15.38
C SER A 282 -18.78 -14.74 15.42
N PRO A 283 -20.06 -14.97 15.78
CA PRO A 283 -20.65 -16.31 15.91
C PRO A 283 -20.48 -17.20 14.67
N GLU A 284 -20.56 -16.63 13.47
CA GLU A 284 -20.38 -17.34 12.19
C GLU A 284 -18.94 -17.85 11.96
N ASN A 285 -17.94 -17.25 12.63
CA ASN A 285 -16.53 -17.60 12.51
C ASN A 285 -16.02 -18.53 13.62
N LEU A 286 -16.92 -19.05 14.45
CA LEU A 286 -16.59 -20.00 15.50
C LEU A 286 -16.45 -21.41 14.94
N THR A 287 -15.43 -22.14 15.41
CA THR A 287 -15.36 -23.60 15.20
C THR A 287 -16.43 -24.30 16.04
N ASP A 288 -16.78 -25.54 15.70
CA ASP A 288 -17.82 -26.27 16.42
C ASP A 288 -17.50 -26.46 17.90
N ASN A 289 -16.24 -26.75 18.24
CA ASN A 289 -15.81 -26.81 19.64
C ASN A 289 -15.94 -25.43 20.35
N GLN A 290 -15.71 -24.32 19.65
CA GLN A 290 -15.93 -22.98 20.21
C GLN A 290 -17.41 -22.67 20.39
N LYS A 291 -18.29 -23.15 19.52
CA LYS A 291 -19.76 -23.01 19.67
C LYS A 291 -20.26 -23.74 20.90
N VAL A 292 -19.82 -25.00 21.12
CA VAL A 292 -20.14 -25.77 22.32
C VAL A 292 -19.69 -25.04 23.57
N THR A 293 -18.41 -24.63 23.61
CA THR A 293 -17.86 -23.88 24.75
C THR A 293 -18.65 -22.60 25.02
N LEU A 294 -19.02 -21.85 23.99
CA LEU A 294 -19.82 -20.62 24.13
C LEU A 294 -21.20 -20.93 24.70
N LYS A 295 -21.85 -21.98 24.21
CA LYS A 295 -23.18 -22.42 24.70
C LYS A 295 -23.13 -22.71 26.19
N ASP A 296 -22.15 -23.46 26.67
CA ASP A 296 -21.96 -23.79 28.08
C ASP A 296 -21.70 -22.53 28.93
N LEU A 297 -20.86 -21.62 28.41
CA LEU A 297 -20.55 -20.36 29.10
C LEU A 297 -21.79 -19.45 29.20
N LEU A 298 -22.67 -19.43 28.22
CA LEU A 298 -23.89 -18.60 28.23
C LEU A 298 -24.87 -19.02 29.36
N GLN A 299 -24.77 -20.26 29.87
CA GLN A 299 -25.54 -20.72 31.03
C GLN A 299 -24.93 -20.25 32.37
N CYS A 300 -23.73 -19.73 32.36
CA CYS A 300 -23.04 -19.30 33.56
C CYS A 300 -23.34 -17.81 33.88
N ASN A 301 -23.67 -17.52 35.14
CA ASN A 301 -23.84 -16.13 35.58
C ASN A 301 -22.51 -15.45 35.84
N LEU A 302 -21.78 -15.12 34.75
CA LEU A 302 -20.46 -14.50 34.79
C LEU A 302 -20.54 -13.05 34.34
N LYS A 303 -19.65 -12.20 34.89
CA LYS A 303 -19.45 -10.81 34.44
C LYS A 303 -19.02 -10.76 32.97
N THR A 304 -18.15 -11.70 32.55
CA THR A 304 -17.68 -11.86 31.19
C THR A 304 -18.83 -12.13 30.20
N ILE A 305 -19.77 -12.97 30.57
CA ILE A 305 -20.93 -13.27 29.72
C ILE A 305 -21.85 -12.06 29.57
N ARG A 306 -22.03 -11.30 30.63
CA ARG A 306 -22.80 -10.03 30.54
C ARG A 306 -22.08 -9.02 29.63
N ALA A 307 -20.75 -8.93 29.68
CA ALA A 307 -19.99 -8.08 28.78
C ALA A 307 -20.12 -8.55 27.32
N TYR A 308 -20.10 -9.87 27.07
CA TYR A 308 -20.28 -10.46 25.76
C TYR A 308 -21.66 -10.13 25.18
N LEU A 309 -22.72 -10.32 25.95
CA LEU A 309 -24.09 -10.01 25.51
C LEU A 309 -24.27 -8.53 25.18
N LEU A 310 -23.66 -7.64 25.96
CA LEU A 310 -23.65 -6.19 25.65
C LEU A 310 -22.91 -5.87 24.34
N LYS A 311 -21.86 -6.62 23.99
CA LYS A 311 -21.18 -6.46 22.69
C LYS A 311 -22.06 -6.93 21.56
N GLU A 312 -22.67 -8.14 21.71
CA GLU A 312 -23.57 -8.70 20.68
C GLU A 312 -24.78 -7.79 20.46
N ASP A 313 -25.39 -7.25 21.54
CA ASP A 313 -26.47 -6.29 21.44
C ASP A 313 -26.04 -5.03 20.65
N PHE A 314 -24.80 -4.50 20.85
CA PHE A 314 -24.29 -3.38 20.10
C PHE A 314 -24.12 -3.64 18.59
N GLN A 315 -23.97 -4.90 18.16
CA GLN A 315 -23.90 -5.20 16.72
C GLN A 315 -25.18 -4.80 15.98
N ASN A 316 -26.35 -4.91 16.63
CA ASN A 316 -27.64 -4.50 16.06
C ASN A 316 -27.68 -3.00 15.71
N PHE A 317 -26.79 -2.18 16.29
CA PHE A 317 -26.65 -0.74 15.95
C PHE A 317 -26.43 -0.53 14.44
N TRP A 318 -25.65 -1.40 13.81
CA TRP A 318 -25.28 -1.25 12.39
C TRP A 318 -26.38 -1.68 11.42
N ASP A 319 -27.43 -2.36 11.90
CA ASP A 319 -28.51 -2.87 11.09
C ASP A 319 -29.66 -1.87 10.93
N TYR A 320 -29.66 -0.79 11.75
CA TYR A 320 -30.66 0.25 11.62
C TYR A 320 -30.60 0.93 10.24
N ALA A 321 -31.77 1.23 9.68
CA ALA A 321 -31.89 2.02 8.45
C ALA A 321 -31.87 3.54 8.74
N SER A 322 -32.46 3.94 9.89
CA SER A 322 -32.60 5.34 10.27
C SER A 322 -31.53 5.77 11.28
N PRO A 323 -30.77 6.84 11.00
CA PRO A 323 -29.82 7.41 11.97
C PRO A 323 -30.48 7.84 13.29
N ALA A 324 -31.74 8.28 13.26
CA ALA A 324 -32.48 8.70 14.45
C ALA A 324 -32.77 7.51 15.39
N TRP A 325 -33.19 6.37 14.83
CA TRP A 325 -33.39 5.15 15.62
C TRP A 325 -32.07 4.58 16.13
N ALA A 326 -31.03 4.59 15.31
CA ALA A 326 -29.67 4.20 15.72
C ALA A 326 -29.17 5.09 16.89
N SER A 327 -29.41 6.40 16.81
CA SER A 327 -29.09 7.35 17.89
C SER A 327 -29.80 7.00 19.20
N LYS A 328 -31.10 6.71 19.15
CA LYS A 328 -31.89 6.32 20.31
C LYS A 328 -31.40 5.01 20.90
N PHE A 329 -31.14 4.00 20.06
CA PHE A 329 -30.55 2.72 20.49
C PHE A 329 -29.21 2.94 21.20
N MET A 330 -28.31 3.74 20.62
CA MET A 330 -27.00 4.05 21.21
C MET A 330 -27.11 4.67 22.60
N ASP A 331 -28.04 5.61 22.81
CA ASP A 331 -28.27 6.23 24.11
C ASP A 331 -28.78 5.23 25.15
N GLN A 332 -29.72 4.36 24.74
CA GLN A 332 -30.26 3.29 25.59
C GLN A 332 -29.16 2.29 25.96
N TRP A 333 -28.42 1.81 24.96
CA TRP A 333 -27.31 0.87 25.17
C TRP A 333 -26.23 1.46 26.09
N CYS A 334 -25.81 2.69 25.85
CA CYS A 334 -24.84 3.36 26.73
C CYS A 334 -25.35 3.49 28.16
N THR A 335 -26.64 3.76 28.34
CA THR A 335 -27.25 3.85 29.68
C THR A 335 -27.27 2.50 30.39
N GLN A 336 -27.61 1.41 29.68
CA GLN A 336 -27.57 0.05 30.19
C GLN A 336 -26.13 -0.33 30.60
N VAL A 337 -25.12 -0.04 29.74
CA VAL A 337 -23.71 -0.31 30.05
C VAL A 337 -23.25 0.47 31.29
N MET A 338 -23.63 1.72 31.43
CA MET A 338 -23.26 2.54 32.61
C MET A 338 -23.83 1.96 33.93
N ARG A 339 -24.93 1.22 33.88
CA ARG A 339 -25.54 0.54 35.03
C ARG A 339 -24.99 -0.87 35.27
N SER A 340 -24.23 -1.45 34.35
CA SER A 340 -23.76 -2.86 34.37
C SER A 340 -22.73 -3.19 35.45
N LYS A 341 -22.09 -2.22 36.10
CA LYS A 341 -20.95 -2.38 37.01
C LYS A 341 -19.70 -3.03 36.35
N LEU A 342 -19.59 -2.98 35.01
CA LEU A 342 -18.45 -3.49 34.24
C LEU A 342 -17.55 -2.33 33.82
N GLU A 343 -16.51 -2.01 34.61
CA GLU A 343 -15.71 -0.81 34.40
C GLU A 343 -15.05 -0.74 32.99
N PRO A 344 -14.48 -1.82 32.41
CA PRO A 344 -13.98 -1.77 31.03
C PRO A 344 -15.06 -1.38 30.01
N MET A 345 -16.27 -1.95 30.13
CA MET A 345 -17.39 -1.64 29.25
C MET A 345 -17.88 -0.19 29.42
N LYS A 346 -17.91 0.34 30.65
CA LYS A 346 -18.25 1.75 30.90
C LYS A 346 -17.30 2.71 30.22
N LYS A 347 -15.98 2.39 30.14
CA LYS A 347 -15.00 3.20 29.41
C LYS A 347 -15.34 3.25 27.93
N VAL A 348 -15.76 2.12 27.32
CA VAL A 348 -16.20 2.08 25.92
C VAL A 348 -17.47 2.91 25.73
N ALA A 349 -18.47 2.78 26.59
CA ALA A 349 -19.72 3.56 26.51
C ALA A 349 -19.45 5.07 26.61
N LYS A 350 -18.55 5.51 27.47
CA LYS A 350 -18.10 6.92 27.54
C LYS A 350 -17.44 7.37 26.23
N THR A 351 -16.60 6.52 25.62
CA THR A 351 -15.97 6.82 24.34
C THR A 351 -17.01 6.93 23.22
N ILE A 352 -17.96 6.00 23.16
CA ILE A 352 -19.05 6.01 22.16
C ILE A 352 -19.89 7.29 22.30
N ARG A 353 -20.27 7.67 23.51
CA ARG A 353 -21.03 8.93 23.77
C ARG A 353 -20.25 10.16 23.31
N ALA A 354 -18.96 10.22 23.61
CA ALA A 354 -18.10 11.36 23.23
C ALA A 354 -17.97 11.53 21.71
N HIS A 355 -18.12 10.45 20.95
CA HIS A 355 -17.97 10.44 19.49
C HIS A 355 -19.29 10.11 18.77
N LYS A 356 -20.43 10.26 19.46
CA LYS A 356 -21.75 9.85 18.95
C LYS A 356 -22.03 10.33 17.53
N GLN A 357 -21.85 11.63 17.26
CA GLN A 357 -22.12 12.20 15.94
C GLN A 357 -21.24 11.55 14.84
N LEU A 358 -19.94 11.41 15.12
CA LEU A 358 -19.00 10.81 14.15
C LEU A 358 -19.32 9.35 13.86
N ILE A 359 -19.87 8.61 14.83
CA ILE A 359 -20.33 7.23 14.64
C ILE A 359 -21.62 7.21 13.82
N LEU A 360 -22.56 8.14 14.06
CA LEU A 360 -23.80 8.25 13.30
C LEU A 360 -23.57 8.65 11.84
N ASN A 361 -22.51 9.39 11.52
CA ASN A 361 -22.10 9.73 10.15
C ASN A 361 -21.91 8.48 9.27
N TRP A 362 -21.69 7.31 9.88
CA TRP A 362 -21.61 6.05 9.14
C TRP A 362 -22.89 5.76 8.32
N PHE A 363 -24.05 6.13 8.82
CA PHE A 363 -25.33 5.89 8.14
C PHE A 363 -25.49 6.75 6.89
N GLU A 364 -24.93 7.96 6.88
CA GLU A 364 -24.92 8.84 5.71
C GLU A 364 -23.95 8.35 4.63
N ALA A 365 -22.86 7.71 5.04
CA ALA A 365 -21.85 7.18 4.14
C ALA A 365 -22.16 5.74 3.65
N LYS A 366 -23.07 5.03 4.34
CA LYS A 366 -23.48 3.67 4.02
C LYS A 366 -23.99 3.62 2.58
N HIS A 367 -23.46 2.68 1.78
CA HIS A 367 -23.72 2.51 0.34
C HIS A 367 -23.15 3.60 -0.60
N VAL A 368 -22.63 4.71 -0.08
CA VAL A 368 -22.00 5.75 -0.91
C VAL A 368 -20.52 5.48 -1.10
N ILE A 369 -19.84 5.00 -0.06
CA ILE A 369 -18.42 4.65 -0.09
C ILE A 369 -18.19 3.23 0.46
N SER A 370 -17.02 2.69 0.17
CA SER A 370 -16.62 1.36 0.67
C SER A 370 -15.96 1.47 2.04
N LEU A 371 -16.77 1.45 3.10
CA LEU A 371 -16.30 1.61 4.50
C LEU A 371 -15.34 0.51 4.99
N GLY A 372 -15.41 -0.70 4.42
CA GLY A 372 -14.46 -1.79 4.70
C GLY A 372 -13.17 -1.76 3.88
N ALA A 373 -13.01 -0.79 2.96
CA ALA A 373 -11.86 -0.74 2.08
C ALA A 373 -10.55 -0.46 2.82
N VAL A 374 -10.58 0.36 3.87
CA VAL A 374 -9.40 0.71 4.69
C VAL A 374 -8.82 -0.54 5.34
N GLU A 375 -9.66 -1.32 6.05
CA GLU A 375 -9.23 -2.58 6.67
C GLU A 375 -8.73 -3.58 5.61
N GLY A 376 -9.46 -3.73 4.49
CA GLY A 376 -9.07 -4.61 3.39
C GLY A 376 -7.70 -4.23 2.82
N HIS A 377 -7.41 -2.94 2.65
CA HIS A 377 -6.11 -2.46 2.19
C HIS A 377 -5.01 -2.63 3.23
N ASN A 378 -5.30 -2.39 4.50
CA ASN A 378 -4.36 -2.63 5.59
C ASN A 378 -3.99 -4.12 5.69
N ASN A 379 -4.94 -5.01 5.49
CA ASN A 379 -4.66 -6.45 5.45
C ASN A 379 -3.77 -6.81 4.26
N LYS A 380 -4.00 -6.23 3.07
CA LYS A 380 -3.10 -6.37 1.92
C LYS A 380 -1.70 -5.83 2.22
N ALA A 381 -1.58 -4.65 2.84
CA ALA A 381 -0.30 -4.08 3.25
C ALA A 381 0.46 -5.00 4.24
N LYS A 382 -0.23 -5.57 5.22
CA LYS A 382 0.33 -6.57 6.15
C LYS A 382 0.81 -7.83 5.43
N VAL A 383 0.07 -8.29 4.41
CA VAL A 383 0.48 -9.43 3.57
C VAL A 383 1.75 -9.10 2.78
N VAL A 384 1.85 -7.89 2.20
CA VAL A 384 3.07 -7.43 1.51
C VAL A 384 4.27 -7.47 2.44
N ILE A 385 4.13 -6.96 3.68
CA ILE A 385 5.21 -6.97 4.68
C ILE A 385 5.63 -8.40 5.02
N ARG A 386 4.67 -9.29 5.27
CA ARG A 386 4.93 -10.70 5.63
C ARG A 386 5.63 -11.46 4.49
N LYS A 387 5.15 -11.31 3.25
CA LYS A 387 5.77 -11.95 2.07
C LYS A 387 7.19 -11.46 1.80
N SER A 388 7.54 -10.26 2.24
CA SER A 388 8.89 -9.70 2.10
C SER A 388 9.82 -10.02 3.26
N TYR A 389 9.37 -10.79 4.26
CA TYR A 389 10.11 -11.09 5.50
C TYR A 389 10.60 -9.82 6.23
N GLY A 390 9.88 -8.70 6.05
CA GLY A 390 10.20 -7.39 6.59
C GLY A 390 10.99 -6.50 5.63
N PHE A 391 11.26 -5.28 6.07
CA PHE A 391 11.97 -4.25 5.31
C PHE A 391 13.09 -3.64 6.16
N LYS A 392 14.24 -3.31 5.53
CA LYS A 392 15.37 -2.68 6.20
C LYS A 392 15.11 -1.20 6.48
N THR A 393 14.41 -0.51 5.59
CA THR A 393 14.14 0.93 5.68
C THR A 393 12.68 1.24 5.40
N ALA A 394 12.19 2.37 5.91
CA ALA A 394 10.86 2.88 5.63
C ALA A 394 10.66 3.19 4.14
N ASP A 395 11.71 3.68 3.46
CA ASP A 395 11.66 3.97 2.01
C ASP A 395 11.43 2.70 1.18
N MET A 396 12.10 1.60 1.49
CA MET A 396 11.86 0.32 0.81
C MET A 396 10.42 -0.14 0.99
N LEU A 397 9.88 -0.02 2.20
CA LEU A 397 8.48 -0.34 2.48
C LEU A 397 7.55 0.59 1.68
N ARG A 398 7.78 1.90 1.72
CA ARG A 398 6.99 2.92 1.03
C ARG A 398 6.92 2.64 -0.48
N ILE A 399 8.06 2.44 -1.12
CA ILE A 399 8.14 2.11 -2.55
C ILE A 399 7.34 0.83 -2.84
N THR A 400 7.51 -0.22 -2.03
CA THR A 400 6.82 -1.49 -2.23
C THR A 400 5.30 -1.35 -2.05
N LEU A 401 4.86 -0.59 -1.05
CA LEU A 401 3.43 -0.35 -0.83
C LEU A 401 2.79 0.42 -1.99
N TYR A 402 3.42 1.49 -2.48
CA TYR A 402 2.94 2.19 -3.67
C TYR A 402 2.87 1.28 -4.89
N HIS A 403 3.90 0.48 -5.11
CA HIS A 403 3.96 -0.45 -6.24
C HIS A 403 2.83 -1.48 -6.22
N LYS A 404 2.54 -2.05 -5.04
CA LYS A 404 1.54 -3.12 -4.88
C LYS A 404 0.10 -2.61 -4.71
N LEU A 405 -0.09 -1.44 -4.10
CA LEU A 405 -1.40 -0.96 -3.65
C LEU A 405 -1.79 0.39 -4.28
N GLY A 406 -0.86 1.10 -4.92
CA GLY A 406 -1.09 2.43 -5.46
C GLY A 406 -1.91 2.46 -6.73
N LYS A 407 -2.05 1.34 -7.44
CA LYS A 407 -2.63 1.30 -8.81
C LYS A 407 -2.06 2.41 -9.67
N LEU A 408 -0.75 2.56 -9.61
CA LEU A 408 -0.04 3.60 -10.34
C LEU A 408 -0.17 3.37 -11.86
N PRO A 409 -0.30 4.44 -12.65
CA PRO A 409 -0.26 4.33 -14.09
C PRO A 409 1.09 3.76 -14.53
N VAL A 410 1.09 3.16 -15.70
CA VAL A 410 2.29 2.65 -16.38
C VAL A 410 2.33 3.22 -17.80
N PRO A 411 3.50 3.49 -18.38
CA PRO A 411 3.60 3.97 -19.74
C PRO A 411 3.21 2.87 -20.74
N GLU A 412 2.84 3.26 -21.96
CA GLU A 412 2.45 2.32 -23.02
C GLU A 412 3.47 1.20 -23.25
N ILE A 413 4.76 1.54 -23.21
CA ILE A 413 5.84 0.55 -23.37
C ILE A 413 5.76 -0.60 -22.33
N ALA A 414 5.22 -0.35 -21.14
CA ALA A 414 5.08 -1.40 -20.12
C ALA A 414 3.93 -2.37 -20.46
N HIS A 415 2.89 -1.92 -21.15
CA HIS A 415 1.76 -2.76 -21.57
C HIS A 415 2.11 -3.72 -22.70
N GLU A 416 3.19 -3.46 -23.44
CA GLU A 416 3.58 -4.31 -24.56
C GLU A 416 4.15 -5.68 -24.15
N TYR A 417 4.43 -5.88 -22.87
CA TYR A 417 5.04 -7.10 -22.33
C TYR A 417 4.07 -8.00 -21.55
N PHE A 418 2.80 -7.58 -21.37
CA PHE A 418 1.79 -8.31 -20.58
C PHE A 418 0.43 -8.33 -21.24
#